data_023e49dac842c1e0d7f479305f049c49
#
_entry.id   023e49dac842c1e0d7f479305f049c49
#
_cell.length_a   1.000
_cell.length_b   1.000
_cell.length_c   1.000
_cell.angle_alpha   90.00
_cell.angle_beta   90.00
_cell.angle_gamma   90.00
#
_symmetry.space_group_name_H-M   'P 1'
#
loop_
_entity.id
_entity.type
_entity.pdbx_description
1 polymer ?
#
loop_
_entity_poly.entity_id
_entity_poly.type
_entity_poly.pdbx_seq_one_letter_code
_entity_poly.pdbx_strand_id
1 'polypeptide(L)'
;GKTAAIMTVQGFSKLAMLKIGQVFLIRDNVQNKSGESKDLKQKSLKVIGINHSFDYRQEYSNSFMAIPVACNYPSYSDADVFATAPQQRAKVVDNKDEQKLGRVRVQFPWQEILSEDMKTPWLRIAVPYAGQNKGQQFVPEIGEEVMVGFEMNNAERPYVIGSFYNGGVGN
;
A
#
# COMPACT_ATOMS: atom_id res chain seq x y z
N GLY A 1 16.78 18.11 -5.76
CA GLY A 1 15.93 18.60 -4.70
C GLY A 1 16.43 18.06 -3.38
N LYS A 2 16.76 18.94 -2.43
CA LYS A 2 17.18 18.51 -1.08
C LYS A 2 15.93 17.93 -0.39
N THR A 3 15.91 16.64 -0.15
CA THR A 3 14.95 15.98 0.74
C THR A 3 15.19 16.54 2.15
N ALA A 4 14.28 17.37 2.62
CA ALA A 4 14.31 17.84 3.98
C ALA A 4 14.10 16.61 4.89
N ALA A 5 15.13 16.23 5.65
CA ALA A 5 15.02 15.15 6.60
C ALA A 5 13.90 15.51 7.60
N ILE A 6 12.83 14.72 7.60
CA ILE A 6 11.73 14.89 8.53
C ILE A 6 12.24 14.52 9.91
N MET A 7 12.17 15.47 10.85
CA MET A 7 12.54 15.23 12.23
C MET A 7 11.57 14.20 12.84
N THR A 8 12.07 13.00 13.14
CA THR A 8 11.34 11.98 13.88
C THR A 8 11.81 11.99 15.34
N VAL A 9 10.85 11.85 16.25
CA VAL A 9 11.10 11.75 17.69
C VAL A 9 10.72 10.34 18.12
N GLN A 10 11.64 9.65 18.78
CA GLN A 10 11.37 8.36 19.40
C GLN A 10 11.30 8.54 20.93
N GLY A 11 10.37 7.83 21.55
CA GLY A 11 10.18 7.89 22.98
C GLY A 11 9.60 6.61 23.55
N PHE A 12 9.65 6.53 24.89
CA PHE A 12 9.07 5.43 25.65
C PHE A 12 7.99 5.99 26.58
N SER A 13 6.93 5.23 26.80
CA SER A 13 5.84 5.62 27.68
C SER A 13 5.23 4.38 28.37
N LYS A 14 4.60 4.61 29.51
CA LYS A 14 3.76 3.62 30.22
C LYS A 14 2.26 3.88 30.00
N LEU A 15 1.88 4.81 29.13
CA LEU A 15 0.49 5.13 28.82
C LEU A 15 -0.12 4.13 27.85
N ALA A 16 -0.93 3.20 28.35
CA ALA A 16 -1.59 2.19 27.52
C ALA A 16 -2.58 2.77 26.49
N MET A 17 -3.06 3.99 26.71
CA MET A 17 -4.04 4.64 25.83
C MET A 17 -3.42 5.40 24.65
N LEU A 18 -2.10 5.43 24.53
CA LEU A 18 -1.43 6.10 23.41
C LEU A 18 -1.74 5.36 22.09
N LYS A 19 -2.20 6.10 21.08
CA LYS A 19 -2.63 5.54 19.79
C LYS A 19 -1.97 6.26 18.61
N ILE A 20 -1.84 5.57 17.49
CA ILE A 20 -1.41 6.19 16.22
C ILE A 20 -2.38 7.31 15.86
N GLY A 21 -1.85 8.42 15.37
CA GLY A 21 -2.62 9.61 15.03
C GLY A 21 -2.87 10.57 16.22
N GLN A 22 -2.62 10.15 17.45
CA GLN A 22 -2.79 10.99 18.62
C GLN A 22 -1.74 12.11 18.67
N VAL A 23 -2.19 13.31 19.03
CA VAL A 23 -1.34 14.49 19.19
C VAL A 23 -1.07 14.71 20.67
N PHE A 24 0.18 14.96 21.01
CA PHE A 24 0.60 15.29 22.37
C PHE A 24 1.64 16.42 22.36
N LEU A 25 1.79 17.06 23.49
CA LEU A 25 2.71 18.16 23.69
C LEU A 25 3.93 17.67 24.46
N ILE A 26 5.12 17.91 23.91
CA ILE A 26 6.36 17.74 24.67
C ILE A 26 6.77 19.10 25.24
N ARG A 27 7.05 19.10 26.53
CA ARG A 27 7.72 20.20 27.20
C ARG A 27 9.17 19.79 27.44
N ASP A 28 10.08 20.53 26.87
CA ASP A 28 11.51 20.28 27.01
C ASP A 28 12.01 20.88 28.37
N ASN A 29 12.31 20.03 29.32
CA ASN A 29 12.85 20.44 30.60
C ASN A 29 14.39 20.49 30.53
N VAL A 30 14.93 21.33 29.68
CA VAL A 30 16.38 21.57 29.70
C VAL A 30 16.73 22.48 30.85
N GLN A 31 17.19 21.92 31.96
CA GLN A 31 17.87 22.66 33.01
C GLN A 31 19.25 23.08 32.52
N ASN A 32 19.42 24.35 32.22
CA ASN A 32 20.76 24.90 32.05
C ASN A 32 21.52 24.84 33.36
N LYS A 33 22.84 24.64 33.30
CA LYS A 33 23.76 24.61 34.46
C LYS A 33 23.71 25.85 35.36
N SER A 34 22.95 26.87 34.99
CA SER A 34 22.75 28.14 35.77
C SER A 34 21.37 28.26 36.40
N GLY A 35 20.52 27.24 36.40
CA GLY A 35 19.24 27.25 37.15
C GLY A 35 18.13 28.12 36.58
N GLU A 36 18.33 28.81 35.46
CA GLU A 36 17.29 29.60 34.80
C GLU A 36 16.49 28.72 33.82
N SER A 37 15.17 28.63 34.06
CA SER A 37 14.24 27.99 33.15
C SER A 37 14.03 28.88 31.93
N LYS A 38 14.69 28.55 30.84
CA LYS A 38 14.48 29.19 29.55
C LYS A 38 13.14 28.71 28.96
N ASP A 39 12.33 29.65 28.49
CA ASP A 39 11.01 29.39 27.86
C ASP A 39 11.03 28.17 26.98
N LEU A 40 10.29 27.17 27.41
CA LEU A 40 10.18 25.87 26.76
C LEU A 40 9.37 25.97 25.46
N LYS A 41 10.02 25.81 24.35
CA LYS A 41 9.29 25.68 23.09
C LYS A 41 8.43 24.41 23.15
N GLN A 42 7.14 24.59 23.37
CA GLN A 42 6.14 23.53 23.26
C GLN A 42 6.12 23.03 21.82
N LYS A 43 6.42 21.74 21.59
CA LYS A 43 6.30 21.10 20.30
C LYS A 43 5.14 20.14 20.35
N SER A 44 4.17 20.35 19.45
CA SER A 44 3.08 19.40 19.21
C SER A 44 3.58 18.28 18.30
N LEU A 45 3.48 17.04 18.75
CA LEU A 45 3.89 15.85 18.02
C LEU A 45 2.70 14.94 17.77
N LYS A 46 2.69 14.30 16.61
CA LYS A 46 1.69 13.30 16.22
C LYS A 46 2.34 11.92 16.17
N VAL A 47 1.76 10.95 16.84
CA VAL A 47 2.23 9.56 16.84
C VAL A 47 2.00 8.95 15.47
N ILE A 48 3.05 8.39 14.86
CA ILE A 48 3.01 7.71 13.56
C ILE A 48 3.27 6.21 13.66
N GLY A 49 3.88 5.77 14.75
CA GLY A 49 4.13 4.35 15.03
C GLY A 49 4.17 4.13 16.54
N ILE A 50 3.70 2.99 16.98
CA ILE A 50 3.74 2.57 18.37
C ILE A 50 3.90 1.06 18.46
N ASN A 51 4.74 0.63 19.39
CA ASN A 51 4.91 -0.76 19.75
C ASN A 51 4.59 -0.96 21.22
N HIS A 52 3.58 -1.77 21.51
CA HIS A 52 3.15 -2.09 22.86
C HIS A 52 3.88 -3.35 23.34
N SER A 53 4.46 -3.30 24.53
CA SER A 53 5.11 -4.42 25.17
C SER A 53 4.47 -4.69 26.52
N PHE A 54 4.22 -5.96 26.80
CA PHE A 54 3.67 -6.41 28.07
C PHE A 54 4.59 -7.53 28.61
N ASP A 55 5.16 -7.31 29.76
CA ASP A 55 6.07 -8.28 30.39
C ASP A 55 5.26 -9.30 31.23
N TYR A 56 5.85 -10.48 31.45
CA TYR A 56 5.31 -11.54 32.31
C TYR A 56 5.03 -11.07 33.74
N ARG A 57 5.70 -9.99 34.20
CA ARG A 57 5.46 -9.32 35.48
C ARG A 57 4.27 -8.38 35.49
N GLN A 58 3.46 -8.37 34.40
CA GLN A 58 2.35 -7.47 34.19
C GLN A 58 2.74 -5.99 34.10
N GLU A 59 4.01 -5.70 33.80
CA GLU A 59 4.43 -4.33 33.52
C GLU A 59 4.18 -4.00 32.04
N TYR A 60 3.43 -2.92 31.84
CA TYR A 60 3.16 -2.38 30.52
C TYR A 60 4.14 -1.28 30.16
N SER A 61 4.66 -1.32 28.95
CA SER A 61 5.45 -0.24 28.36
C SER A 61 5.16 -0.12 26.86
N ASN A 62 5.40 1.04 26.30
CA ASN A 62 5.39 1.20 24.85
C ASN A 62 6.57 2.05 24.38
N SER A 63 7.00 1.79 23.17
CA SER A 63 7.89 2.65 22.41
C SER A 63 7.10 3.28 21.27
N PHE A 64 7.25 4.56 21.05
CA PHE A 64 6.53 5.28 20.02
C PHE A 64 7.46 6.10 19.14
N MET A 65 7.01 6.34 17.92
CA MET A 65 7.61 7.25 16.97
C MET A 65 6.61 8.35 16.64
N ALA A 66 7.07 9.60 16.66
CA ALA A 66 6.23 10.75 16.41
C ALA A 66 6.92 11.77 15.50
N ILE A 67 6.14 12.59 14.82
CA ILE A 67 6.59 13.70 13.96
C ILE A 67 5.94 15.00 14.41
N PRO A 68 6.54 16.16 14.12
CA PRO A 68 5.89 17.45 14.33
C PRO A 68 4.55 17.54 13.61
N VAL A 69 3.51 18.04 14.27
CA VAL A 69 2.16 18.21 13.69
C VAL A 69 2.18 19.10 12.46
N ALA A 70 3.13 20.02 12.37
CA ALA A 70 3.32 20.86 11.18
C ALA A 70 3.76 20.08 9.92
N CYS A 71 4.18 18.82 10.05
CA CYS A 71 4.50 17.95 8.92
C CYS A 71 3.19 17.36 8.37
N ASN A 72 2.68 17.94 7.29
CA ASN A 72 1.48 17.47 6.60
C ASN A 72 1.75 16.30 5.63
N TYR A 73 2.99 15.86 5.51
CA TYR A 73 3.38 14.77 4.62
C TYR A 73 3.65 13.50 5.43
N PRO A 74 3.31 12.32 4.91
CA PRO A 74 3.70 11.05 5.51
C PRO A 74 5.23 11.04 5.65
N SER A 75 5.72 10.54 6.78
CA SER A 75 7.15 10.50 7.12
C SER A 75 7.99 9.65 6.17
N TYR A 76 7.34 8.92 5.30
CA TYR A 76 7.98 8.00 4.37
C TYR A 76 7.15 7.94 3.08
N SER A 77 7.62 8.60 2.05
CA SER A 77 7.33 8.26 0.67
C SER A 77 8.67 8.24 -0.05
N ASP A 78 9.26 7.07 -0.11
CA ASP A 78 10.32 6.84 -1.08
C ASP A 78 9.64 6.83 -2.44
N ALA A 79 9.87 7.88 -3.23
CA ALA A 79 9.27 8.02 -4.55
C ALA A 79 9.71 6.88 -5.50
N ASP A 80 10.77 6.17 -5.14
CA ASP A 80 11.32 5.07 -5.91
C ASP A 80 10.78 3.69 -5.49
N VAL A 81 10.01 3.60 -4.40
CA VAL A 81 9.39 2.35 -3.96
C VAL A 81 8.00 2.20 -4.58
N PHE A 82 7.89 1.35 -5.58
CA PHE A 82 6.62 0.93 -6.15
C PHE A 82 5.96 -0.13 -5.26
N ALA A 83 4.62 -0.11 -5.20
CA ALA A 83 3.89 -1.24 -4.67
C ALA A 83 4.19 -2.47 -5.53
N THR A 84 4.78 -3.50 -4.93
CA THR A 84 5.11 -4.74 -5.63
C THR A 84 3.96 -5.74 -5.53
N ALA A 85 3.64 -6.40 -6.64
CA ALA A 85 2.64 -7.45 -6.68
C ALA A 85 3.21 -8.69 -7.38
N PRO A 86 3.13 -9.87 -6.74
CA PRO A 86 3.40 -11.13 -7.42
C PRO A 86 2.29 -11.43 -8.43
N GLN A 87 2.52 -12.40 -9.31
CA GLN A 87 1.49 -12.90 -10.20
C GLN A 87 0.30 -13.43 -9.40
N GLN A 88 -0.91 -13.15 -9.87
CA GLN A 88 -2.16 -13.51 -9.19
C GLN A 88 -3.18 -14.05 -10.18
N ARG A 89 -4.02 -14.96 -9.69
CA ARG A 89 -5.20 -15.41 -10.42
C ARG A 89 -6.28 -14.32 -10.36
N ALA A 90 -7.03 -14.21 -11.45
CA ALA A 90 -8.18 -13.34 -11.53
C ALA A 90 -9.24 -13.94 -12.46
N LYS A 91 -10.47 -13.47 -12.34
CA LYS A 91 -11.59 -13.89 -13.18
C LYS A 91 -11.92 -12.78 -14.20
N VAL A 92 -12.16 -13.13 -15.44
CA VAL A 92 -12.58 -12.17 -16.46
C VAL A 92 -14.01 -11.73 -16.18
N VAL A 93 -14.23 -10.44 -16.05
CA VAL A 93 -15.56 -9.85 -15.80
C VAL A 93 -16.08 -9.03 -16.96
N ASP A 94 -15.21 -8.61 -17.88
CA ASP A 94 -15.59 -7.86 -19.08
C ASP A 94 -14.55 -8.07 -20.20
N ASN A 95 -15.02 -8.39 -21.40
CA ASN A 95 -14.19 -8.57 -22.59
C ASN A 95 -14.67 -7.74 -23.78
N LYS A 96 -15.62 -6.81 -23.56
CA LYS A 96 -16.19 -5.95 -24.59
C LYS A 96 -15.47 -4.62 -24.63
N ASP A 97 -14.20 -4.63 -25.04
CA ASP A 97 -13.39 -3.42 -25.16
C ASP A 97 -13.93 -2.50 -26.26
N GLU A 98 -14.42 -1.32 -25.87
CA GLU A 98 -14.99 -0.31 -26.79
C GLU A 98 -13.97 0.16 -27.82
N GLN A 99 -12.68 0.16 -27.50
CA GLN A 99 -11.60 0.53 -28.42
C GLN A 99 -11.18 -0.63 -29.34
N LYS A 100 -11.78 -1.83 -29.20
CA LYS A 100 -11.50 -3.02 -30.00
C LYS A 100 -10.01 -3.42 -30.02
N LEU A 101 -9.32 -3.18 -28.90
CA LEU A 101 -7.91 -3.56 -28.74
C LEU A 101 -7.73 -4.97 -28.15
N GLY A 102 -8.84 -5.70 -27.92
CA GLY A 102 -8.82 -7.06 -27.37
C GLY A 102 -8.35 -7.14 -25.92
N ARG A 103 -8.60 -6.09 -25.16
CA ARG A 103 -8.31 -6.03 -23.73
C ARG A 103 -9.46 -6.63 -22.93
N VAL A 104 -9.17 -7.02 -21.70
CA VAL A 104 -10.16 -7.54 -20.75
C VAL A 104 -10.10 -6.78 -19.45
N ARG A 105 -11.20 -6.79 -18.70
CA ARG A 105 -11.23 -6.41 -17.29
C ARG A 105 -11.35 -7.66 -16.46
N VAL A 106 -10.59 -7.71 -15.39
CA VAL A 106 -10.59 -8.84 -14.49
C VAL A 106 -10.89 -8.40 -13.07
N GLN A 107 -11.32 -9.34 -12.26
CA GLN A 107 -11.55 -9.18 -10.84
C GLN A 107 -10.64 -10.16 -10.08
N PHE A 108 -9.87 -9.64 -9.15
CA PHE A 108 -9.08 -10.46 -8.25
C PHE A 108 -9.95 -11.01 -7.10
N PRO A 109 -9.63 -12.18 -6.52
CA PRO A 109 -10.42 -12.73 -5.41
C PRO A 109 -10.58 -11.78 -4.22
N TRP A 110 -9.55 -10.99 -3.92
CA TRP A 110 -9.63 -10.00 -2.85
C TRP A 110 -10.50 -8.79 -3.19
N GLN A 111 -10.67 -8.46 -4.47
CA GLN A 111 -11.63 -7.43 -4.91
C GLN A 111 -13.07 -7.91 -4.75
N GLU A 112 -13.35 -9.16 -5.06
CA GLU A 112 -14.68 -9.77 -4.89
C GLU A 112 -15.14 -9.71 -3.43
N ILE A 113 -14.22 -9.94 -2.47
CA ILE A 113 -14.50 -9.83 -1.03
C ILE A 113 -14.85 -8.40 -0.61
N LEU A 114 -14.24 -7.41 -1.26
CA LEU A 114 -14.46 -5.99 -0.93
C LEU A 114 -15.73 -5.44 -1.58
N SER A 115 -16.00 -5.79 -2.81
CA SER A 115 -17.20 -5.42 -3.56
C SER A 115 -17.30 -6.22 -4.86
N GLU A 116 -18.48 -6.74 -5.16
CA GLU A 116 -18.76 -7.47 -6.40
C GLU A 116 -18.53 -6.62 -7.66
N ASP A 117 -18.67 -5.31 -7.55
CA ASP A 117 -18.49 -4.38 -8.68
C ASP A 117 -17.03 -3.95 -8.91
N MET A 118 -16.12 -4.30 -8.01
CA MET A 118 -14.72 -3.97 -8.15
C MET A 118 -14.08 -4.74 -9.29
N LYS A 119 -13.46 -4.03 -10.22
CA LYS A 119 -12.73 -4.60 -11.35
C LYS A 119 -11.55 -3.73 -11.74
N THR A 120 -10.61 -4.35 -12.46
CA THR A 120 -9.44 -3.63 -12.97
C THR A 120 -9.82 -2.66 -14.11
N PRO A 121 -8.93 -1.71 -14.44
CA PRO A 121 -8.92 -1.08 -15.75
C PRO A 121 -8.81 -2.13 -16.88
N TRP A 122 -8.90 -1.69 -18.14
CA TRP A 122 -8.67 -2.55 -19.29
C TRP A 122 -7.22 -3.03 -19.35
N LEU A 123 -7.02 -4.35 -19.24
CA LEU A 123 -5.73 -5.01 -19.28
C LEU A 123 -5.46 -5.58 -20.66
N ARG A 124 -4.26 -5.39 -21.17
CA ARG A 124 -3.79 -6.06 -22.37
C ARG A 124 -3.47 -7.52 -22.05
N ILE A 125 -3.56 -8.37 -23.09
CA ILE A 125 -3.28 -9.79 -22.99
C ILE A 125 -1.95 -10.06 -23.70
N ALA A 126 -1.06 -10.78 -23.03
CA ALA A 126 0.14 -11.30 -23.67
C ALA A 126 -0.26 -12.41 -24.63
N VAL A 127 0.23 -12.33 -25.87
CA VAL A 127 -0.04 -13.33 -26.91
C VAL A 127 1.27 -13.88 -27.43
N PRO A 128 1.30 -15.15 -27.91
CA PRO A 128 2.53 -15.78 -28.38
C PRO A 128 3.19 -15.07 -29.56
N TYR A 129 2.37 -14.39 -30.38
CA TYR A 129 2.86 -13.70 -31.55
C TYR A 129 2.05 -12.44 -31.84
N ALA A 130 2.73 -11.30 -31.89
CA ALA A 130 2.15 -10.01 -32.23
C ALA A 130 3.15 -9.15 -33.01
N GLY A 131 2.64 -8.31 -33.90
CA GLY A 131 3.43 -7.34 -34.67
C GLY A 131 2.54 -6.39 -35.44
N GLN A 132 3.12 -5.48 -36.22
CA GLN A 132 2.36 -4.55 -37.04
C GLN A 132 1.56 -5.31 -38.11
N ASN A 133 0.23 -5.22 -38.06
CA ASN A 133 -0.73 -5.88 -38.95
C ASN A 133 -0.62 -7.41 -38.99
N LYS A 134 -0.12 -8.03 -37.91
CA LYS A 134 0.00 -9.48 -37.81
C LYS A 134 -0.01 -9.94 -36.36
N GLY A 135 -0.49 -11.14 -36.11
CA GLY A 135 -0.52 -11.75 -34.79
C GLY A 135 -1.63 -12.75 -34.62
N GLN A 136 -1.65 -13.34 -33.42
CA GLN A 136 -2.73 -14.19 -32.94
C GLN A 136 -3.34 -13.49 -31.73
N GLN A 137 -4.65 -13.47 -31.67
CA GLN A 137 -5.35 -12.87 -30.55
C GLN A 137 -6.46 -13.81 -30.08
N PHE A 138 -6.35 -14.27 -28.85
CA PHE A 138 -7.37 -15.05 -28.17
C PHE A 138 -7.82 -14.22 -26.97
N VAL A 139 -9.09 -13.84 -26.98
CA VAL A 139 -9.68 -13.05 -25.88
C VAL A 139 -10.45 -14.02 -24.99
N PRO A 140 -10.08 -14.15 -23.71
CA PRO A 140 -10.80 -14.99 -22.77
C PRO A 140 -12.27 -14.59 -22.64
N GLU A 141 -13.14 -15.57 -22.39
CA GLU A 141 -14.56 -15.31 -22.16
C GLU A 141 -14.81 -14.81 -20.74
N ILE A 142 -15.96 -14.15 -20.56
CA ILE A 142 -16.39 -13.71 -19.23
C ILE A 142 -16.62 -14.94 -18.35
N GLY A 143 -16.05 -14.92 -17.16
CA GLY A 143 -16.10 -16.02 -16.21
C GLY A 143 -14.85 -16.90 -16.21
N GLU A 144 -14.00 -16.83 -17.25
CA GLU A 144 -12.76 -17.60 -17.29
C GLU A 144 -11.72 -17.10 -16.29
N GLU A 145 -10.92 -18.04 -15.80
CA GLU A 145 -9.82 -17.77 -14.90
C GLU A 145 -8.54 -17.48 -15.68
N VAL A 146 -7.87 -16.40 -15.33
CA VAL A 146 -6.66 -15.94 -15.99
C VAL A 146 -5.55 -15.68 -14.99
N MET A 147 -4.30 -15.81 -15.43
CA MET A 147 -3.13 -15.37 -14.70
C MET A 147 -2.81 -13.92 -15.05
N VAL A 148 -2.71 -13.08 -14.06
CA VAL A 148 -2.30 -11.68 -14.19
C VAL A 148 -0.87 -11.53 -13.69
N GLY A 149 -0.03 -11.00 -14.56
CA GLY A 149 1.34 -10.58 -14.22
C GLY A 149 1.44 -9.07 -14.08
N PHE A 150 2.56 -8.63 -13.55
CA PHE A 150 2.83 -7.21 -13.32
C PHE A 150 4.20 -6.87 -13.90
N GLU A 151 4.26 -5.87 -14.78
CA GLU A 151 5.54 -5.45 -15.38
C GLU A 151 6.52 -5.02 -14.30
N MET A 152 7.68 -5.65 -14.25
CA MET A 152 8.70 -5.42 -13.22
C MET A 152 8.16 -5.55 -11.79
N ASN A 153 7.16 -6.40 -11.59
CA ASN A 153 6.41 -6.55 -10.33
C ASN A 153 5.69 -5.26 -9.85
N ASN A 154 5.53 -4.26 -10.70
CA ASN A 154 4.83 -3.03 -10.36
C ASN A 154 3.32 -3.24 -10.36
N ALA A 155 2.68 -3.13 -9.18
CA ALA A 155 1.23 -3.34 -9.01
C ALA A 155 0.36 -2.44 -9.91
N GLU A 156 0.88 -1.31 -10.38
CA GLU A 156 0.17 -0.38 -11.26
C GLU A 156 0.23 -0.76 -12.74
N ARG A 157 0.98 -1.82 -13.09
CA ARG A 157 1.18 -2.27 -14.47
C ARG A 157 0.76 -3.72 -14.70
N PRO A 158 -0.50 -4.07 -14.42
CA PRO A 158 -1.00 -5.41 -14.64
C PRO A 158 -1.21 -5.73 -16.12
N TYR A 159 -1.04 -7.00 -16.49
CA TYR A 159 -1.38 -7.55 -17.79
C TYR A 159 -1.76 -9.01 -17.66
N VAL A 160 -2.60 -9.54 -18.56
CA VAL A 160 -2.99 -10.94 -18.57
C VAL A 160 -1.93 -11.75 -19.28
N ILE A 161 -1.41 -12.81 -18.63
CA ILE A 161 -0.42 -13.73 -19.18
C ILE A 161 -1.08 -14.80 -20.04
N GLY A 162 -2.23 -15.31 -19.59
CA GLY A 162 -2.98 -16.39 -20.27
C GLY A 162 -4.11 -16.90 -19.40
N SER A 163 -4.92 -17.79 -19.98
CA SER A 163 -6.04 -18.46 -19.31
C SER A 163 -5.62 -19.79 -18.72
N PHE A 164 -6.28 -20.19 -17.62
CA PHE A 164 -6.12 -21.52 -17.05
C PHE A 164 -7.17 -22.48 -17.63
N TYR A 165 -6.70 -23.66 -18.02
CA TYR A 165 -7.59 -24.77 -18.31
C TYR A 165 -7.83 -25.58 -17.03
N ASN A 166 -8.96 -25.38 -16.40
CA ASN A 166 -9.27 -25.98 -15.10
C ASN A 166 -10.11 -27.27 -15.19
N GLY A 167 -10.24 -27.86 -16.36
CA GLY A 167 -10.76 -29.22 -16.56
C GLY A 167 -12.10 -29.53 -15.88
N GLY A 168 -13.05 -28.60 -15.86
CA GLY A 168 -14.33 -28.93 -15.25
C GLY A 168 -15.10 -27.79 -14.61
N VAL A 169 -14.82 -26.57 -14.95
CA VAL A 169 -15.79 -25.49 -14.69
C VAL A 169 -16.72 -25.42 -15.89
N GLY A 170 -17.50 -26.47 -16.04
CA GLY A 170 -18.65 -26.49 -16.90
C GLY A 170 -19.86 -26.10 -16.07
N ASN A 171 -20.53 -25.10 -16.53
CA ASN A 171 -21.89 -24.61 -16.28
C ASN A 171 -22.02 -23.48 -15.33
#